data_4f584eafb68573ecb14887434974edf6
#
_entry.id   4f584eafb68573ecb14887434974edf6
#
_cell.length_a   1.000
_cell.length_b   1.000
_cell.length_c   1.000
_cell.angle_alpha   90.00
_cell.angle_beta   90.00
_cell.angle_gamma   90.00
#
_symmetry.space_group_name_H-M   'P 1'
#
loop_
_entity.id
_entity.type
_entity.pdbx_description
1 polymer ?
#
loop_
_entity_poly.entity_id
_entity_poly.type
_entity_poly.pdbx_seq_one_letter_code
_entity_poly.pdbx_strand_id
1 'polypeptide(L)'
;TGAVCKRKERNDKAKQEDEQMAVEGISARWLKENGIVKPQEVRTYIKEEKITGPTAGMCPGYAQANLVVLPKEYAYDFLLFTQRNPKSCPVLEVSEAGDRFLHKIAKEADIAADIPKYRIYENGVMTGEYTNVEKFWREDLVSFLIGCSFSFESELLDAGIEVRHITMGCNVPMYITNVECEPAGIFHGKMVVSMRPIPYDQIVKAVTVSGQMPRVHGTPIHIGDPSVIGIKDIYKPDFGDAVPIKEGEVPVFWCCGVTPQSVVMSVKPSFCITHAPGHMLITDIKNVELKG
;
A
#
# COMPACT_ATOMS: atom_id res chain seq x y z
N THR A 1 12.52 3.57 50.22
CA THR A 1 13.66 3.37 49.26
C THR A 1 13.26 2.60 48.01
N GLY A 2 12.35 1.63 48.09
CA GLY A 2 11.93 0.83 46.92
C GLY A 2 11.07 1.57 45.87
N ALA A 3 10.24 2.56 46.30
CA ALA A 3 9.36 3.33 45.37
C ALA A 3 10.14 4.33 44.52
N VAL A 4 11.21 4.91 45.06
CA VAL A 4 12.09 5.87 44.35
C VAL A 4 12.94 5.16 43.29
N CYS A 5 13.41 3.94 43.59
CA CYS A 5 14.18 3.13 42.64
C CYS A 5 13.35 2.70 41.45
N LYS A 6 12.11 2.21 41.68
CA LYS A 6 11.18 1.83 40.60
C LYS A 6 10.72 3.01 39.72
N ARG A 7 10.67 4.23 40.28
CA ARG A 7 10.33 5.44 39.52
C ARG A 7 11.50 5.90 38.65
N LYS A 8 12.73 5.74 39.11
CA LYS A 8 13.95 6.05 38.36
C LYS A 8 14.13 5.06 37.21
N GLU A 9 13.97 3.75 37.46
CA GLU A 9 14.04 2.70 36.43
C GLU A 9 12.99 2.87 35.35
N ARG A 10 11.75 3.30 35.70
CA ARG A 10 10.70 3.65 34.71
C ARG A 10 11.06 4.87 33.88
N ASN A 11 11.64 5.91 34.50
CA ASN A 11 12.05 7.10 33.77
C ASN A 11 13.26 6.85 32.86
N ASP A 12 14.20 6.03 33.28
CA ASP A 12 15.37 5.68 32.49
C ASP A 12 14.99 4.78 31.31
N LYS A 13 14.01 3.87 31.51
CA LYS A 13 13.45 3.05 30.43
C LYS A 13 12.65 3.87 29.44
N ALA A 14 11.81 4.79 29.90
CA ALA A 14 11.08 5.70 29.03
C ALA A 14 12.02 6.61 28.22
N LYS A 15 13.12 7.09 28.82
CA LYS A 15 14.13 7.87 28.11
C LYS A 15 14.90 7.07 27.06
N GLN A 16 15.22 5.81 27.35
CA GLN A 16 15.84 4.91 26.37
C GLN A 16 14.88 4.57 25.23
N GLU A 17 13.59 4.38 25.51
CA GLU A 17 12.53 4.15 24.52
C GLU A 17 12.34 5.41 23.65
N ASP A 18 12.35 6.60 24.23
CA ASP A 18 12.27 7.88 23.48
C ASP A 18 13.52 8.12 22.60
N GLU A 19 14.72 7.80 23.10
CA GLU A 19 15.97 7.90 22.33
C GLU A 19 16.02 6.87 21.20
N GLN A 20 15.51 5.66 21.41
CA GLN A 20 15.41 4.62 20.37
C GLN A 20 14.35 4.97 19.31
N MET A 21 13.21 5.57 19.71
CA MET A 21 12.20 6.11 18.79
C MET A 21 12.74 7.26 17.93
N ALA A 22 13.61 8.09 18.46
CA ALA A 22 14.23 9.20 17.73
C ALA A 22 15.19 8.70 16.62
N VAL A 23 15.70 7.46 16.72
CA VAL A 23 16.65 6.86 15.78
C VAL A 23 15.96 5.93 14.77
N GLU A 24 14.95 5.15 15.20
CA GLU A 24 14.32 4.09 14.40
C GLU A 24 12.89 4.43 13.90
N GLY A 25 12.26 5.46 14.46
CA GLY A 25 10.86 5.80 14.22
C GLY A 25 9.88 4.80 14.88
N ILE A 26 8.59 5.18 14.93
CA ILE A 26 7.53 4.32 15.50
C ILE A 26 7.20 3.20 14.52
N SER A 27 7.38 1.94 14.95
CA SER A 27 7.08 0.74 14.17
C SER A 27 5.69 0.17 14.45
N ALA A 28 5.19 -0.70 13.56
CA ALA A 28 3.94 -1.44 13.77
C ALA A 28 3.96 -2.28 15.05
N ARG A 29 5.12 -2.83 15.42
CA ARG A 29 5.32 -3.57 16.66
C ARG A 29 5.15 -2.67 17.88
N TRP A 30 5.79 -1.51 17.87
CA TRP A 30 5.68 -0.53 18.96
C TRP A 30 4.24 -0.06 19.16
N LEU A 31 3.52 0.26 18.07
CA LEU A 31 2.11 0.64 18.12
C LEU A 31 1.25 -0.43 18.79
N LYS A 32 1.46 -1.69 18.42
CA LYS A 32 0.73 -2.84 19.01
C LYS A 32 1.04 -3.01 20.50
N GLU A 33 2.30 -2.92 20.91
CA GLU A 33 2.75 -3.04 22.30
C GLU A 33 2.19 -1.90 23.18
N ASN A 34 1.94 -0.73 22.61
CA ASN A 34 1.36 0.42 23.29
C ASN A 34 -0.16 0.55 23.11
N GLY A 35 -0.83 -0.43 22.47
CA GLY A 35 -2.28 -0.47 22.32
C GLY A 35 -2.84 0.55 21.32
N ILE A 36 -1.99 1.15 20.49
CA ILE A 36 -2.37 2.13 19.45
C ILE A 36 -2.72 1.35 18.19
N VAL A 37 -4.00 1.10 17.99
CA VAL A 37 -4.50 0.26 16.90
C VAL A 37 -5.57 0.94 16.04
N LYS A 38 -5.97 2.17 16.40
CA LYS A 38 -6.98 2.92 15.64
C LYS A 38 -6.34 3.76 14.54
N PRO A 39 -6.88 3.73 13.32
CA PRO A 39 -6.37 4.48 12.18
C PRO A 39 -6.15 5.98 12.47
N GLN A 40 -7.10 6.64 13.10
CA GLN A 40 -7.03 8.07 13.40
C GLN A 40 -5.85 8.41 14.32
N GLU A 41 -5.60 7.57 15.34
CA GLU A 41 -4.47 7.76 16.24
C GLU A 41 -3.13 7.61 15.49
N VAL A 42 -3.03 6.58 14.62
CA VAL A 42 -1.82 6.35 13.82
C VAL A 42 -1.61 7.47 12.80
N ARG A 43 -2.67 7.97 12.13
CA ARG A 43 -2.58 9.13 11.23
C ARG A 43 -2.11 10.39 11.99
N THR A 44 -2.48 10.58 13.26
CA THR A 44 -1.95 11.68 14.07
C THR A 44 -0.44 11.58 14.24
N TYR A 45 0.10 10.39 14.53
CA TYR A 45 1.55 10.17 14.60
C TYR A 45 2.25 10.37 13.25
N ILE A 46 1.60 10.01 12.14
CA ILE A 46 2.10 10.27 10.79
C ILE A 46 2.18 11.77 10.53
N LYS A 47 1.09 12.51 10.78
CA LYS A 47 1.00 13.96 10.60
C LYS A 47 2.02 14.73 11.44
N GLU A 48 2.35 14.23 12.62
CA GLU A 48 3.40 14.76 13.50
C GLU A 48 4.81 14.29 13.11
N GLU A 49 4.96 13.61 11.95
CA GLU A 49 6.22 13.06 11.42
C GLU A 49 6.93 12.08 12.37
N LYS A 50 6.21 11.51 13.34
CA LYS A 50 6.72 10.46 14.24
C LYS A 50 6.73 9.09 13.59
N ILE A 51 5.92 8.88 12.55
CA ILE A 51 5.89 7.70 11.69
C ILE A 51 6.22 8.15 10.27
N THR A 52 7.43 7.81 9.79
CA THR A 52 7.91 8.12 8.44
C THR A 52 8.30 6.87 7.65
N GLY A 53 8.15 5.70 8.28
CA GLY A 53 8.45 4.39 7.71
C GLY A 53 7.24 3.72 7.06
N PRO A 54 7.44 2.50 6.50
CA PRO A 54 6.38 1.71 5.87
C PRO A 54 5.24 1.36 6.83
N THR A 55 4.01 1.31 6.30
CA THR A 55 2.78 1.08 7.08
C THR A 55 2.37 -0.39 7.17
N ALA A 56 3.16 -1.31 6.60
CA ALA A 56 2.87 -2.75 6.68
C ALA A 56 2.69 -3.21 8.14
N GLY A 57 1.59 -3.93 8.41
CA GLY A 57 1.27 -4.43 9.75
C GLY A 57 0.71 -3.40 10.74
N MET A 58 0.58 -2.12 10.36
CA MET A 58 -0.08 -1.10 11.18
C MET A 58 -1.60 -1.25 11.08
N CYS A 59 -2.31 -0.96 12.18
CA CYS A 59 -3.77 -1.05 12.30
C CYS A 59 -4.34 -2.37 11.73
N PRO A 60 -3.99 -3.54 12.28
CA PRO A 60 -4.48 -4.81 11.78
C PRO A 60 -6.01 -4.84 11.73
N GLY A 61 -6.57 -5.38 10.64
CA GLY A 61 -8.01 -5.41 10.40
C GLY A 61 -8.58 -4.17 9.71
N TYR A 62 -7.77 -3.14 9.45
CA TYR A 62 -8.15 -1.96 8.66
C TYR A 62 -7.47 -1.95 7.29
N ALA A 63 -8.20 -1.49 6.30
CA ALA A 63 -7.71 -1.38 4.94
C ALA A 63 -6.67 -0.26 4.79
N GLN A 64 -5.73 -0.47 3.88
CA GLN A 64 -4.78 0.55 3.47
C GLN A 64 -4.98 0.88 1.98
N ALA A 65 -4.72 2.12 1.60
CA ALA A 65 -4.94 2.60 0.24
C ALA A 65 -3.67 3.20 -0.38
N ASN A 66 -3.48 2.89 -1.66
CA ASN A 66 -2.52 3.56 -2.54
C ASN A 66 -3.05 4.95 -2.89
N LEU A 67 -2.15 5.90 -3.11
CA LEU A 67 -2.49 7.26 -3.54
C LEU A 67 -1.92 7.56 -4.93
N VAL A 68 -2.77 8.12 -5.79
CA VAL A 68 -2.38 8.83 -7.02
C VAL A 68 -3.12 10.16 -7.04
N VAL A 69 -2.40 11.26 -7.18
CA VAL A 69 -2.97 12.62 -7.33
C VAL A 69 -2.52 13.18 -8.66
N LEU A 70 -3.47 13.66 -9.44
CA LEU A 70 -3.26 14.17 -10.79
C LEU A 70 -3.96 15.52 -10.98
N PRO A 71 -3.46 16.39 -11.87
CA PRO A 71 -4.22 17.53 -12.36
C PRO A 71 -5.55 17.10 -12.98
N LYS A 72 -6.58 17.92 -12.81
CA LYS A 72 -7.96 17.69 -13.29
C LYS A 72 -8.04 17.33 -14.78
N GLU A 73 -7.14 17.86 -15.59
CA GLU A 73 -7.08 17.57 -17.02
C GLU A 73 -6.86 16.08 -17.34
N TYR A 74 -6.22 15.34 -16.42
CA TYR A 74 -5.99 13.88 -16.53
C TYR A 74 -7.03 13.04 -15.80
N ALA A 75 -7.82 13.64 -14.90
CA ALA A 75 -8.61 12.90 -13.93
C ALA A 75 -9.72 12.06 -14.57
N TYR A 76 -10.40 12.56 -15.63
CA TYR A 76 -11.44 11.80 -16.31
C TYR A 76 -10.89 10.55 -16.99
N ASP A 77 -9.81 10.69 -17.76
CA ASP A 77 -9.19 9.56 -18.46
C ASP A 77 -8.63 8.54 -17.47
N PHE A 78 -8.06 9.01 -16.36
CA PHE A 78 -7.55 8.11 -15.33
C PHE A 78 -8.70 7.39 -14.59
N LEU A 79 -9.80 8.07 -14.29
CA LEU A 79 -10.99 7.44 -13.73
C LEU A 79 -11.54 6.36 -14.67
N LEU A 80 -11.64 6.66 -15.98
CA LEU A 80 -12.07 5.69 -16.97
C LEU A 80 -11.11 4.51 -17.07
N PHE A 81 -9.80 4.76 -16.99
CA PHE A 81 -8.79 3.70 -16.92
C PHE A 81 -8.99 2.78 -15.71
N THR A 82 -9.22 3.34 -14.53
CA THR A 82 -9.47 2.54 -13.32
C THR A 82 -10.77 1.73 -13.43
N GLN A 83 -11.83 2.29 -14.03
CA GLN A 83 -13.09 1.58 -14.25
C GLN A 83 -12.97 0.42 -15.25
N ARG A 84 -12.11 0.56 -16.27
CA ARG A 84 -11.81 -0.52 -17.23
C ARG A 84 -10.91 -1.60 -16.65
N ASN A 85 -10.10 -1.26 -15.63
CA ASN A 85 -9.15 -2.15 -14.98
C ASN A 85 -9.43 -2.31 -13.46
N PRO A 86 -10.66 -2.66 -13.06
CA PRO A 86 -11.06 -2.61 -11.65
C PRO A 86 -10.28 -3.58 -10.76
N LYS A 87 -9.74 -4.66 -11.32
CA LYS A 87 -8.96 -5.63 -10.58
C LYS A 87 -7.54 -5.11 -10.24
N SER A 88 -6.91 -4.36 -11.14
CA SER A 88 -5.60 -3.75 -10.91
C SER A 88 -5.72 -2.42 -10.17
N CYS A 89 -6.82 -1.72 -10.39
CA CYS A 89 -7.07 -0.36 -9.89
C CYS A 89 -8.40 -0.28 -9.12
N PRO A 90 -8.60 -1.03 -8.02
CA PRO A 90 -9.86 -1.01 -7.27
C PRO A 90 -9.99 0.32 -6.51
N VAL A 91 -10.68 1.30 -7.11
CA VAL A 91 -10.88 2.63 -6.53
C VAL A 91 -11.79 2.54 -5.31
N LEU A 92 -11.34 3.12 -4.20
CA LEU A 92 -12.08 3.22 -2.94
C LEU A 92 -12.74 4.59 -2.79
N GLU A 93 -12.03 5.67 -3.14
CA GLU A 93 -12.53 7.05 -3.13
C GLU A 93 -11.80 7.90 -4.17
N VAL A 94 -12.50 8.88 -4.74
CA VAL A 94 -11.94 9.94 -5.58
C VAL A 94 -12.37 11.28 -4.99
N SER A 95 -11.45 12.22 -4.85
CA SER A 95 -11.76 13.56 -4.32
C SER A 95 -12.37 14.49 -5.37
N GLU A 96 -13.07 15.52 -4.93
CA GLU A 96 -13.30 16.69 -5.76
C GLU A 96 -11.96 17.39 -6.07
N ALA A 97 -11.94 18.22 -7.13
CA ALA A 97 -10.74 18.98 -7.49
C ALA A 97 -10.38 19.97 -6.37
N GLY A 98 -9.13 19.96 -5.96
CA GLY A 98 -8.58 20.81 -4.89
C GLY A 98 -8.85 20.30 -3.48
N ASP A 99 -9.81 19.41 -3.29
CA ASP A 99 -10.11 18.86 -1.97
C ASP A 99 -9.04 17.85 -1.54
N ARG A 100 -8.44 18.11 -0.39
CA ARG A 100 -7.44 17.25 0.20
C ARG A 100 -7.95 16.41 1.37
N PHE A 101 -9.22 16.60 1.77
CA PHE A 101 -9.83 15.85 2.85
C PHE A 101 -10.68 14.71 2.33
N LEU A 102 -10.58 13.56 2.97
CA LEU A 102 -11.40 12.39 2.64
C LEU A 102 -12.71 12.39 3.41
N HIS A 103 -13.76 11.88 2.76
CA HIS A 103 -15.12 11.90 3.30
C HIS A 103 -15.71 10.51 3.52
N LYS A 104 -15.15 9.48 2.89
CA LYS A 104 -15.72 8.12 2.88
C LYS A 104 -14.81 7.10 3.58
N ILE A 105 -13.59 6.92 3.07
CA ILE A 105 -12.72 5.82 3.53
C ILE A 105 -11.87 6.16 4.74
N ALA A 106 -11.64 7.44 5.01
CA ALA A 106 -10.87 7.93 6.15
C ALA A 106 -11.38 9.33 6.49
N LYS A 107 -12.44 9.41 7.28
CA LYS A 107 -13.12 10.66 7.54
C LYS A 107 -12.18 11.72 8.12
N GLU A 108 -12.19 12.91 7.50
CA GLU A 108 -11.34 14.06 7.86
C GLU A 108 -9.83 13.81 7.72
N ALA A 109 -9.41 12.69 7.12
CA ALA A 109 -8.01 12.47 6.82
C ALA A 109 -7.53 13.48 5.77
N ASP A 110 -6.38 14.10 6.04
CA ASP A 110 -5.73 15.06 5.16
C ASP A 110 -4.76 14.33 4.23
N ILE A 111 -5.13 14.14 2.97
CA ILE A 111 -4.32 13.40 1.99
C ILE A 111 -2.91 13.99 1.86
N ALA A 112 -2.73 15.29 2.14
CA ALA A 112 -1.44 15.96 2.01
C ALA A 112 -0.49 15.74 3.20
N ALA A 113 -0.98 15.19 4.33
CA ALA A 113 -0.21 15.05 5.58
C ALA A 113 -0.33 13.70 6.29
N ASP A 114 -1.37 12.90 5.99
CA ASP A 114 -1.70 11.67 6.73
C ASP A 114 -1.13 10.39 6.09
N ILE A 115 -0.15 10.53 5.18
CA ILE A 115 0.63 9.44 4.59
C ILE A 115 2.10 9.62 4.97
N PRO A 116 2.80 8.56 5.44
CA PRO A 116 4.14 8.74 6.02
C PRO A 116 5.19 9.27 5.05
N LYS A 117 5.03 8.98 3.73
CA LYS A 117 5.96 9.45 2.71
C LYS A 117 5.31 9.52 1.34
N TYR A 118 5.56 10.62 0.65
CA TYR A 118 5.09 10.94 -0.68
C TYR A 118 6.24 11.03 -1.67
N ARG A 119 5.92 10.81 -2.95
CA ARG A 119 6.78 11.12 -4.09
C ARG A 119 6.12 12.13 -4.99
N ILE A 120 6.87 13.14 -5.38
CA ILE A 120 6.43 14.15 -6.36
C ILE A 120 7.13 13.89 -7.69
N TYR A 121 6.35 13.99 -8.75
CA TYR A 121 6.82 13.84 -10.12
C TYR A 121 6.41 15.04 -10.94
N GLU A 122 7.32 15.53 -11.76
CA GLU A 122 7.10 16.56 -12.76
C GLU A 122 7.53 16.03 -14.12
N ASN A 123 6.60 16.04 -15.10
CA ASN A 123 6.82 15.47 -16.44
C ASN A 123 7.37 14.02 -16.40
N GLY A 124 6.90 13.23 -15.46
CA GLY A 124 7.28 11.84 -15.26
C GLY A 124 8.63 11.62 -14.55
N VAL A 125 9.30 12.69 -14.12
CA VAL A 125 10.57 12.60 -13.38
C VAL A 125 10.30 12.84 -11.89
N MET A 126 10.79 11.96 -11.02
CA MET A 126 10.69 12.13 -9.57
C MET A 126 11.57 13.31 -9.14
N THR A 127 10.95 14.33 -8.54
CA THR A 127 11.63 15.55 -8.08
C THR A 127 11.93 15.55 -6.58
N GLY A 128 11.28 14.65 -5.80
CA GLY A 128 11.59 14.50 -4.37
C GLY A 128 10.66 13.55 -3.64
N GLU A 129 11.10 13.18 -2.43
CA GLU A 129 10.29 12.49 -1.42
C GLU A 129 10.05 13.43 -0.23
N TYR A 130 8.83 13.40 0.30
CA TYR A 130 8.39 14.31 1.36
C TYR A 130 7.50 13.59 2.37
N THR A 131 7.51 14.02 3.62
CA THR A 131 6.59 13.57 4.68
C THR A 131 5.28 14.36 4.68
N ASN A 132 5.29 15.56 4.05
CA ASN A 132 4.13 16.45 3.91
C ASN A 132 4.20 17.14 2.54
N VAL A 133 3.06 17.20 1.84
CA VAL A 133 2.97 17.79 0.49
C VAL A 133 1.98 18.96 0.40
N GLU A 134 1.56 19.55 1.52
CA GLU A 134 0.65 20.71 1.55
C GLU A 134 1.14 21.87 0.68
N LYS A 135 2.45 22.18 0.71
CA LYS A 135 3.05 23.25 -0.08
C LYS A 135 2.98 23.04 -1.60
N PHE A 136 2.71 21.82 -2.04
CA PHE A 136 2.56 21.47 -3.46
C PHE A 136 1.10 21.31 -3.87
N TRP A 137 0.17 21.44 -2.90
CA TRP A 137 -1.26 21.28 -3.16
C TRP A 137 -1.79 22.43 -4.01
N ARG A 138 -2.65 22.10 -4.98
CA ARG A 138 -3.26 23.04 -5.91
C ARG A 138 -4.76 22.75 -6.05
N GLU A 139 -5.52 23.77 -6.43
CA GLU A 139 -6.99 23.69 -6.61
C GLU A 139 -7.42 22.79 -7.77
N ASP A 140 -6.51 22.44 -8.67
CA ASP A 140 -6.76 21.58 -9.82
C ASP A 140 -6.45 20.10 -9.56
N LEU A 141 -5.97 19.73 -8.38
CA LEU A 141 -5.56 18.36 -8.07
C LEU A 141 -6.76 17.47 -7.70
N VAL A 142 -6.81 16.27 -8.28
CA VAL A 142 -7.79 15.22 -7.99
C VAL A 142 -7.05 13.99 -7.46
N SER A 143 -7.49 13.49 -6.31
CA SER A 143 -6.88 12.34 -5.61
C SER A 143 -7.66 11.07 -5.85
N PHE A 144 -6.95 9.99 -6.14
CA PHE A 144 -7.48 8.64 -6.30
C PHE A 144 -6.90 7.74 -5.21
N LEU A 145 -7.77 7.21 -4.36
CA LEU A 145 -7.43 6.23 -3.33
C LEU A 145 -7.78 4.85 -3.85
N ILE A 146 -6.77 3.99 -3.96
CA ILE A 146 -6.88 2.68 -4.62
C ILE A 146 -6.54 1.60 -3.60
N GLY A 147 -7.36 0.56 -3.51
CA GLY A 147 -7.17 -0.54 -2.57
C GLY A 147 -5.82 -1.22 -2.71
N CYS A 148 -5.30 -1.72 -1.60
CA CYS A 148 -3.99 -2.33 -1.51
C CYS A 148 -4.06 -3.80 -1.10
N SER A 149 -3.15 -4.61 -1.63
CA SER A 149 -3.04 -6.04 -1.30
C SER A 149 -2.78 -6.33 0.18
N PHE A 150 -2.23 -5.37 0.94
CA PHE A 150 -2.04 -5.53 2.39
C PHE A 150 -3.34 -5.86 3.12
N SER A 151 -4.49 -5.41 2.59
CA SER A 151 -5.80 -5.70 3.18
C SER A 151 -6.19 -7.17 3.05
N PHE A 152 -5.92 -7.87 1.93
CA PHE A 152 -6.23 -9.29 1.82
C PHE A 152 -5.14 -10.19 2.45
N GLU A 153 -3.93 -9.69 2.64
CA GLU A 153 -2.86 -10.44 3.29
C GLU A 153 -3.20 -10.79 4.74
N SER A 154 -3.87 -9.89 5.47
CA SER A 154 -4.37 -10.21 6.80
C SER A 154 -5.34 -11.40 6.79
N GLU A 155 -6.23 -11.48 5.80
CA GLU A 155 -7.17 -12.59 5.65
C GLU A 155 -6.44 -13.92 5.31
N LEU A 156 -5.35 -13.86 4.52
CA LEU A 156 -4.52 -15.03 4.27
C LEU A 156 -3.85 -15.52 5.56
N LEU A 157 -3.29 -14.61 6.35
CA LEU A 157 -2.66 -14.93 7.64
C LEU A 157 -3.67 -15.51 8.62
N ASP A 158 -4.86 -14.93 8.74
CA ASP A 158 -5.96 -15.41 9.60
C ASP A 158 -6.44 -16.80 9.16
N ALA A 159 -6.35 -17.08 7.85
CA ALA A 159 -6.60 -18.40 7.30
C ALA A 159 -5.44 -19.41 7.50
N GLY A 160 -4.35 -19.00 8.15
CA GLY A 160 -3.17 -19.84 8.40
C GLY A 160 -2.27 -20.05 7.16
N ILE A 161 -2.33 -19.13 6.19
CA ILE A 161 -1.46 -19.11 5.02
C ILE A 161 -0.30 -18.17 5.27
N GLU A 162 0.94 -18.65 5.13
CA GLU A 162 2.13 -17.81 5.30
C GLU A 162 2.21 -16.74 4.20
N VAL A 163 2.44 -15.50 4.60
CA VAL A 163 2.80 -14.40 3.70
C VAL A 163 4.29 -14.14 3.84
N ARG A 164 5.09 -14.74 2.96
CA ARG A 164 6.53 -14.90 3.06
C ARG A 164 7.29 -13.59 3.27
N HIS A 165 7.00 -12.54 2.53
CA HIS A 165 7.69 -11.27 2.67
C HIS A 165 7.44 -10.61 4.05
N ILE A 166 6.25 -10.84 4.65
CA ILE A 166 5.96 -10.37 6.02
C ILE A 166 6.83 -11.14 7.02
N THR A 167 6.89 -12.48 6.89
CA THR A 167 7.73 -13.32 7.75
C THR A 167 9.21 -12.95 7.66
N MET A 168 9.67 -12.53 6.47
CA MET A 168 11.05 -12.13 6.21
C MET A 168 11.34 -10.66 6.54
N GLY A 169 10.31 -9.84 6.81
CA GLY A 169 10.47 -8.41 7.08
C GLY A 169 10.95 -7.61 5.87
N CYS A 170 10.55 -8.01 4.65
CA CYS A 170 10.91 -7.36 3.40
C CYS A 170 9.68 -6.94 2.61
N ASN A 171 9.86 -6.22 1.49
CA ASN A 171 8.76 -5.83 0.62
C ASN A 171 8.32 -7.00 -0.27
N VAL A 172 7.01 -7.04 -0.60
CA VAL A 172 6.48 -8.03 -1.53
C VAL A 172 7.14 -7.91 -2.91
N PRO A 173 7.57 -9.03 -3.56
CA PRO A 173 8.10 -8.99 -4.91
C PRO A 173 7.01 -8.66 -5.92
N MET A 174 7.30 -7.70 -6.82
CA MET A 174 6.36 -7.23 -7.84
C MET A 174 7.02 -7.24 -9.22
N TYR A 175 6.23 -7.56 -10.24
CA TYR A 175 6.71 -7.81 -11.60
C TYR A 175 5.83 -7.11 -12.62
N ILE A 176 6.44 -6.48 -13.63
CA ILE A 176 5.77 -5.99 -14.83
C ILE A 176 5.51 -7.19 -15.74
N THR A 177 4.25 -7.42 -16.10
CA THR A 177 3.85 -8.56 -16.92
C THR A 177 3.80 -8.21 -18.42
N ASN A 178 3.47 -9.20 -19.26
CA ASN A 178 3.09 -8.99 -20.66
C ASN A 178 1.58 -8.75 -20.86
N VAL A 179 0.80 -8.74 -19.77
CA VAL A 179 -0.66 -8.52 -19.80
C VAL A 179 -0.91 -7.01 -19.91
N GLU A 180 -1.55 -6.60 -20.99
CA GLU A 180 -1.93 -5.20 -21.19
C GLU A 180 -3.18 -4.83 -20.38
N CYS A 181 -3.17 -3.63 -19.82
CA CYS A 181 -4.36 -3.02 -19.25
C CYS A 181 -5.25 -2.47 -20.37
N GLU A 182 -6.57 -2.44 -20.16
CA GLU A 182 -7.52 -1.80 -21.05
C GLU A 182 -7.26 -0.29 -21.10
N PRO A 183 -6.92 0.32 -22.24
CA PRO A 183 -6.53 1.73 -22.31
C PRO A 183 -7.72 2.68 -22.13
N ALA A 184 -7.45 3.89 -21.62
CA ALA A 184 -8.41 4.98 -21.57
C ALA A 184 -7.70 6.33 -21.74
N GLY A 185 -8.11 7.11 -22.76
CA GLY A 185 -7.44 8.34 -23.12
C GLY A 185 -5.95 8.11 -23.36
N ILE A 186 -5.13 8.85 -22.64
CA ILE A 186 -3.66 8.72 -22.71
C ILE A 186 -3.12 7.58 -21.83
N PHE A 187 -3.93 7.03 -20.92
CA PHE A 187 -3.47 5.99 -20.00
C PHE A 187 -3.53 4.61 -20.64
N HIS A 188 -2.39 3.98 -20.72
CA HIS A 188 -2.19 2.62 -21.21
C HIS A 188 -0.92 2.04 -20.57
N GLY A 189 -0.81 0.72 -20.54
CA GLY A 189 0.40 0.06 -20.04
C GLY A 189 0.14 -1.34 -19.55
N LYS A 190 1.20 -1.95 -19.02
CA LYS A 190 1.19 -3.33 -18.59
C LYS A 190 0.76 -3.45 -17.12
N MET A 191 0.07 -4.53 -16.85
CA MET A 191 -0.30 -4.89 -15.50
C MET A 191 0.95 -5.25 -14.67
N VAL A 192 1.03 -4.71 -13.47
CA VAL A 192 1.98 -5.16 -12.45
C VAL A 192 1.30 -6.15 -11.52
N VAL A 193 2.00 -7.21 -11.18
CA VAL A 193 1.54 -8.23 -10.25
C VAL A 193 2.45 -8.32 -9.04
N SER A 194 1.90 -8.72 -7.89
CA SER A 194 2.66 -9.09 -6.71
C SER A 194 2.59 -10.60 -6.51
N MET A 195 3.71 -11.23 -6.15
CA MET A 195 3.81 -12.69 -6.02
C MET A 195 3.91 -13.11 -4.56
N ARG A 196 3.25 -14.23 -4.26
CA ARG A 196 3.42 -14.95 -3.00
C ARG A 196 3.59 -16.43 -3.28
N PRO A 197 4.61 -17.09 -2.73
CA PRO A 197 4.72 -18.54 -2.78
C PRO A 197 3.66 -19.16 -1.86
N ILE A 198 2.87 -20.08 -2.40
CA ILE A 198 1.77 -20.74 -1.69
C ILE A 198 1.96 -22.25 -1.77
N PRO A 199 1.86 -23.01 -0.66
CA PRO A 199 1.86 -24.47 -0.68
C PRO A 199 0.74 -25.02 -1.58
N TYR A 200 1.02 -26.10 -2.31
CA TYR A 200 0.06 -26.69 -3.26
C TYR A 200 -1.29 -27.00 -2.63
N ASP A 201 -1.31 -27.53 -1.42
CA ASP A 201 -2.53 -27.86 -0.67
C ASP A 201 -3.32 -26.65 -0.17
N GLN A 202 -2.71 -25.45 -0.18
CA GLN A 202 -3.33 -24.20 0.27
C GLN A 202 -3.79 -23.29 -0.86
N ILE A 203 -3.52 -23.62 -2.13
CA ILE A 203 -3.84 -22.79 -3.29
C ILE A 203 -5.35 -22.47 -3.34
N VAL A 204 -6.20 -23.49 -3.27
CA VAL A 204 -7.67 -23.30 -3.33
C VAL A 204 -8.13 -22.39 -2.20
N LYS A 205 -7.59 -22.57 -1.00
CA LYS A 205 -7.88 -21.72 0.16
C LYS A 205 -7.45 -20.27 -0.09
N ALA A 206 -6.23 -20.05 -0.59
CA ALA A 206 -5.71 -18.71 -0.89
C ALA A 206 -6.57 -17.99 -1.95
N VAL A 207 -6.97 -18.69 -3.02
CA VAL A 207 -7.86 -18.16 -4.07
C VAL A 207 -9.23 -17.80 -3.49
N THR A 208 -9.81 -18.67 -2.69
CA THR A 208 -11.14 -18.45 -2.08
C THR A 208 -11.13 -17.26 -1.13
N VAL A 209 -10.14 -17.20 -0.24
CA VAL A 209 -10.01 -16.14 0.75
C VAL A 209 -9.81 -14.78 0.07
N SER A 210 -8.83 -14.66 -0.84
CA SER A 210 -8.59 -13.41 -1.54
C SER A 210 -9.73 -13.03 -2.48
N GLY A 211 -10.42 -14.03 -3.06
CA GLY A 211 -11.58 -13.84 -3.94
C GLY A 211 -12.76 -13.12 -3.29
N GLN A 212 -12.88 -13.24 -1.96
CA GLN A 212 -13.91 -12.52 -1.19
C GLN A 212 -13.64 -11.01 -1.07
N MET A 213 -12.48 -10.54 -1.54
CA MET A 213 -12.04 -9.15 -1.39
C MET A 213 -11.82 -8.44 -2.74
N PRO A 214 -12.88 -8.30 -3.59
CA PRO A 214 -12.73 -7.74 -4.94
C PRO A 214 -12.26 -6.27 -4.93
N ARG A 215 -12.56 -5.52 -3.87
CA ARG A 215 -12.17 -4.11 -3.71
C ARG A 215 -10.69 -3.90 -3.33
N VAL A 216 -9.93 -5.00 -3.19
CA VAL A 216 -8.47 -4.99 -2.95
C VAL A 216 -7.82 -6.11 -3.77
N HIS A 217 -8.11 -6.14 -5.07
CA HIS A 217 -7.58 -7.00 -6.12
C HIS A 217 -8.24 -8.39 -6.27
N GLY A 218 -8.95 -8.91 -5.27
CA GLY A 218 -9.69 -10.18 -5.40
C GLY A 218 -8.81 -11.42 -5.61
N THR A 219 -9.27 -12.33 -6.48
CA THR A 219 -8.55 -13.57 -6.83
C THR A 219 -7.23 -13.30 -7.55
N PRO A 220 -6.24 -14.19 -7.49
CA PRO A 220 -5.04 -14.12 -8.32
C PRO A 220 -5.39 -14.14 -9.82
N ILE A 221 -4.49 -13.62 -10.65
CA ILE A 221 -4.62 -13.64 -12.11
C ILE A 221 -3.81 -14.76 -12.75
N HIS A 222 -2.79 -15.25 -12.04
CA HIS A 222 -1.94 -16.34 -12.54
C HIS A 222 -1.40 -17.20 -11.39
N ILE A 223 -1.25 -18.51 -11.66
CA ILE A 223 -0.70 -19.48 -10.72
C ILE A 223 0.28 -20.37 -11.50
N GLY A 224 1.50 -20.51 -11.01
CA GLY A 224 2.51 -21.39 -11.61
C GLY A 224 3.53 -20.66 -12.46
N ASP A 225 3.82 -21.16 -13.65
CA ASP A 225 4.93 -20.71 -14.49
C ASP A 225 4.90 -19.20 -14.77
N PRO A 226 5.86 -18.41 -14.24
CA PRO A 226 5.91 -16.97 -14.42
C PRO A 226 6.17 -16.53 -15.87
N SER A 227 6.76 -17.41 -16.70
CA SER A 227 7.08 -17.09 -18.10
C SER A 227 5.82 -16.83 -18.94
N VAL A 228 4.69 -17.46 -18.58
CA VAL A 228 3.39 -17.28 -19.26
C VAL A 228 2.90 -15.85 -19.20
N ILE A 229 3.18 -15.15 -18.10
CA ILE A 229 2.85 -13.73 -17.91
C ILE A 229 4.05 -12.81 -18.16
N GLY A 230 5.08 -13.29 -18.83
CA GLY A 230 6.22 -12.50 -19.29
C GLY A 230 7.31 -12.23 -18.26
N ILE A 231 7.26 -12.85 -17.10
CA ILE A 231 8.29 -12.73 -16.05
C ILE A 231 9.46 -13.67 -16.41
N LYS A 232 10.63 -13.09 -16.67
CA LYS A 232 11.80 -13.84 -17.13
C LYS A 232 12.59 -14.50 -15.99
N ASP A 233 12.68 -13.82 -14.85
CA ASP A 233 13.41 -14.29 -13.67
C ASP A 233 12.66 -13.89 -12.42
N ILE A 234 12.05 -14.88 -11.76
CA ILE A 234 11.23 -14.68 -10.56
C ILE A 234 12.06 -14.21 -9.35
N TYR A 235 13.38 -14.39 -9.40
CA TYR A 235 14.28 -13.92 -8.35
C TYR A 235 14.84 -12.51 -8.60
N LYS A 236 14.39 -11.85 -9.68
CA LYS A 236 14.71 -10.46 -10.01
C LYS A 236 13.42 -9.64 -10.20
N PRO A 237 12.71 -9.31 -9.12
CA PRO A 237 11.51 -8.49 -9.21
C PRO A 237 11.85 -7.09 -9.73
N ASP A 238 10.89 -6.48 -10.46
CA ASP A 238 11.00 -5.09 -10.92
C ASP A 238 10.88 -4.10 -9.73
N PHE A 239 10.10 -4.50 -8.70
CA PHE A 239 9.92 -3.73 -7.45
C PHE A 239 9.86 -4.68 -6.27
N GLY A 240 10.22 -4.17 -5.08
CA GLY A 240 10.27 -4.97 -3.86
C GLY A 240 11.46 -5.91 -3.80
N ASP A 241 11.35 -6.95 -2.99
CA ASP A 241 12.45 -7.87 -2.67
C ASP A 241 12.09 -9.28 -3.09
N ALA A 242 13.08 -10.03 -3.60
CA ALA A 242 12.88 -11.45 -3.93
C ALA A 242 12.64 -12.27 -2.67
N VAL A 243 11.71 -13.23 -2.76
CA VAL A 243 11.46 -14.21 -1.70
C VAL A 243 11.69 -15.63 -2.22
N PRO A 244 12.18 -16.55 -1.38
CA PRO A 244 12.40 -17.95 -1.79
C PRO A 244 11.06 -18.67 -1.99
N ILE A 245 11.01 -19.53 -3.00
CA ILE A 245 9.94 -20.49 -3.22
C ILE A 245 10.48 -21.86 -2.76
N LYS A 246 9.86 -22.46 -1.75
CA LYS A 246 10.29 -23.72 -1.17
C LYS A 246 9.74 -24.89 -2.00
N GLU A 247 10.32 -26.07 -1.80
CA GLU A 247 9.75 -27.32 -2.34
C GLU A 247 8.30 -27.50 -1.86
N GLY A 248 7.40 -27.89 -2.76
CA GLY A 248 5.97 -28.00 -2.46
C GLY A 248 5.18 -26.70 -2.54
N GLU A 249 5.82 -25.58 -2.96
CA GLU A 249 5.16 -24.30 -3.17
C GLU A 249 5.10 -23.93 -4.65
N VAL A 250 4.14 -23.10 -4.99
CA VAL A 250 3.96 -22.54 -6.32
C VAL A 250 3.83 -21.03 -6.23
N PRO A 251 4.41 -20.25 -7.17
CA PRO A 251 4.20 -18.82 -7.22
C PRO A 251 2.76 -18.50 -7.64
N VAL A 252 2.10 -17.65 -6.87
CA VAL A 252 0.75 -17.16 -7.12
C VAL A 252 0.80 -15.65 -7.26
N PHE A 253 0.15 -15.11 -8.31
CA PHE A 253 0.28 -13.72 -8.72
C PHE A 253 -1.07 -13.00 -8.63
N TRP A 254 -1.09 -11.91 -7.88
CA TRP A 254 -2.24 -11.01 -7.76
C TRP A 254 -1.95 -9.69 -8.46
N CYS A 255 -2.99 -9.03 -8.95
CA CYS A 255 -2.86 -7.63 -9.37
C CYS A 255 -2.28 -6.78 -8.25
N CYS A 256 -1.54 -5.74 -8.60
CA CYS A 256 -0.86 -4.88 -7.65
C CYS A 256 -1.23 -3.41 -7.84
N GLY A 257 -1.41 -2.69 -6.73
CA GLY A 257 -1.64 -1.25 -6.72
C GLY A 257 -0.48 -0.40 -7.27
N VAL A 258 0.66 -1.01 -7.61
CA VAL A 258 1.72 -0.37 -8.39
C VAL A 258 1.34 -0.23 -9.87
N THR A 259 0.38 -1.01 -10.40
CA THR A 259 -0.09 -0.88 -11.78
C THR A 259 -0.51 0.56 -12.12
N PRO A 260 -1.44 1.23 -11.40
CA PRO A 260 -1.82 2.60 -11.70
C PRO A 260 -0.64 3.57 -11.62
N GLN A 261 0.27 3.41 -10.67
CA GLN A 261 1.48 4.25 -10.59
C GLN A 261 2.40 4.05 -11.79
N SER A 262 2.66 2.79 -12.19
CA SER A 262 3.49 2.46 -13.35
C SER A 262 2.91 3.06 -14.64
N VAL A 263 1.59 2.96 -14.81
CA VAL A 263 0.88 3.54 -15.98
C VAL A 263 0.97 5.07 -15.96
N VAL A 264 0.74 5.73 -14.83
CA VAL A 264 0.87 7.18 -14.72
C VAL A 264 2.30 7.63 -15.04
N MET A 265 3.31 6.92 -14.54
CA MET A 265 4.71 7.25 -14.83
C MET A 265 5.06 7.08 -16.32
N SER A 266 4.47 6.11 -17.02
CA SER A 266 4.68 5.93 -18.46
C SER A 266 4.09 7.05 -19.31
N VAL A 267 2.97 7.63 -18.87
CA VAL A 267 2.27 8.75 -19.51
C VAL A 267 2.98 10.09 -19.28
N LYS A 268 3.77 10.21 -18.20
CA LYS A 268 4.52 11.41 -17.84
C LYS A 268 3.65 12.67 -17.70
N PRO A 269 2.64 12.68 -16.81
CA PRO A 269 1.83 13.87 -16.62
C PRO A 269 2.69 15.06 -16.19
N SER A 270 2.19 16.27 -16.44
CA SER A 270 2.87 17.52 -16.06
C SER A 270 3.21 17.59 -14.57
N PHE A 271 2.33 17.00 -13.73
CA PHE A 271 2.51 16.89 -12.30
C PHE A 271 1.81 15.64 -11.75
N CYS A 272 2.39 14.98 -10.74
CA CYS A 272 1.78 13.87 -10.03
C CYS A 272 2.33 13.77 -8.61
N ILE A 273 1.45 13.45 -7.65
CA ILE A 273 1.87 13.01 -6.31
C ILE A 273 1.44 11.55 -6.14
N THR A 274 2.31 10.72 -5.60
CA THR A 274 1.99 9.37 -5.16
C THR A 274 2.45 9.16 -3.73
N HIS A 275 1.95 8.11 -3.05
CA HIS A 275 2.64 7.61 -1.87
C HIS A 275 3.98 6.98 -2.28
N ALA A 276 4.96 6.95 -1.38
CA ALA A 276 6.17 6.15 -1.58
C ALA A 276 5.84 4.65 -1.39
N PRO A 277 6.52 3.73 -2.08
CA PRO A 277 6.26 2.30 -1.95
C PRO A 277 6.26 1.83 -0.49
N GLY A 278 5.20 1.11 -0.09
CA GLY A 278 5.02 0.62 1.27
C GLY A 278 4.48 1.64 2.28
N HIS A 279 4.33 2.92 1.91
CA HIS A 279 3.89 4.01 2.79
C HIS A 279 2.43 4.39 2.47
N MET A 280 1.48 3.55 2.86
CA MET A 280 0.09 3.64 2.46
C MET A 280 -0.71 4.61 3.35
N LEU A 281 -1.84 5.11 2.84
CA LEU A 281 -2.87 5.70 3.70
C LEU A 281 -3.55 4.60 4.52
N ILE A 282 -3.58 4.74 5.84
CA ILE A 282 -4.35 3.86 6.72
C ILE A 282 -5.78 4.40 6.80
N THR A 283 -6.75 3.61 6.33
CA THR A 283 -8.16 4.01 6.25
C THR A 283 -8.96 3.62 7.50
N ASP A 284 -10.18 4.15 7.64
CA ASP A 284 -11.12 3.78 8.70
C ASP A 284 -12.00 2.57 8.32
N ILE A 285 -11.87 2.07 7.07
CA ILE A 285 -12.62 0.90 6.58
C ILE A 285 -12.01 -0.37 7.17
N LYS A 286 -12.85 -1.21 7.77
CA LYS A 286 -12.42 -2.55 8.18
C LYS A 286 -12.29 -3.47 6.97
N ASN A 287 -11.32 -4.38 6.98
CA ASN A 287 -11.11 -5.35 5.90
C ASN A 287 -12.39 -6.14 5.56
N VAL A 288 -13.21 -6.47 6.57
CA VAL A 288 -14.49 -7.17 6.39
C VAL A 288 -15.50 -6.38 5.55
N GLU A 289 -15.43 -5.05 5.51
CA GLU A 289 -16.29 -4.18 4.71
C GLU A 289 -15.89 -4.13 3.21
N LEU A 290 -14.72 -4.69 2.89
CA LEU A 290 -14.21 -4.82 1.52
C LEU A 290 -14.57 -6.16 0.88
N LYS A 291 -15.19 -7.06 1.66
CA LYS A 291 -15.73 -8.34 1.15
C LYS A 291 -16.94 -8.07 0.25
N GLY A 292 -17.04 -8.83 -0.85
CA GLY A 292 -18.12 -8.81 -1.83
C GLY A 292 -18.98 -10.06 -1.76
#